data_4171e750f7506c6a9490863484e814ed
#
_entry.id   4171e750f7506c6a9490863484e814ed
#
_cell.length_a   1.000
_cell.length_b   1.000
_cell.length_c   1.000
_cell.angle_alpha   90.00
_cell.angle_beta   90.00
_cell.angle_gamma   90.00
#
_symmetry.space_group_name_H-M   'P 1'
#
loop_
_entity.id
_entity.type
_entity.pdbx_description
1 polymer ?
#
loop_
_entity_poly.entity_id
_entity_poly.type
_entity_poly.pdbx_seq_one_letter_code
_entity_poly.pdbx_strand_id
1 'polypeptide(L)'
;THMAQRNARPRARHRRAVRWGTLRSKLGRAPWDKTAVVALTEFGRTARENGTGGTDHGTGGMMVLAGGAVQGGRVHGDWPGLASGNLYQNRDLMPTRDVRAHVAWIMRGMMGLERGTLEASIFPGLDMGDNPHLLL
;
A
#
# COMPACT_ATOMS: atom_id res chain seq x y z
N THR A 1 -4.05 17.09 9.79
CA THR A 1 -5.35 17.65 10.18
C THR A 1 -6.45 16.75 9.69
N HIS A 2 -7.15 16.11 10.61
CA HIS A 2 -8.13 15.05 10.33
C HIS A 2 -9.58 15.59 10.25
N MET A 3 -9.75 16.89 10.26
CA MET A 3 -11.05 17.52 10.09
C MET A 3 -11.62 17.27 8.68
N ALA A 4 -12.88 16.92 8.62
CA ALA A 4 -13.70 16.86 7.41
C ALA A 4 -13.31 15.78 6.37
N GLN A 5 -12.96 14.59 6.80
CA GLN A 5 -12.75 13.47 5.86
C GLN A 5 -14.01 13.13 5.04
N ARG A 6 -15.21 13.39 5.58
CA ARG A 6 -16.48 13.09 4.89
C ARG A 6 -16.64 13.87 3.57
N ASN A 7 -16.22 15.13 3.54
CA ASN A 7 -16.39 16.01 2.36
C ASN A 7 -15.16 16.08 1.44
N ALA A 8 -13.98 15.67 1.92
CA ALA A 8 -12.74 15.76 1.15
C ALA A 8 -12.44 14.51 0.30
N ARG A 9 -13.01 13.37 0.64
CA ARG A 9 -12.69 12.08 0.01
C ARG A 9 -12.97 11.99 -1.49
N PRO A 10 -14.10 12.46 -2.04
CA PRO A 10 -14.36 12.36 -3.48
C PRO A 10 -13.35 13.16 -4.31
N ARG A 11 -13.02 14.38 -3.87
CA ARG A 11 -12.07 15.27 -4.58
C ARG A 11 -10.63 14.76 -4.54
N ALA A 12 -10.19 14.20 -3.43
CA ALA A 12 -8.85 13.64 -3.29
C ALA A 12 -8.66 12.37 -4.14
N ARG A 13 -9.66 11.50 -4.19
CA ARG A 13 -9.65 10.29 -5.05
C ARG A 13 -9.63 10.66 -6.52
N HIS A 14 -10.46 11.60 -6.94
CA HIS A 14 -10.50 12.09 -8.33
C HIS A 14 -9.16 12.70 -8.74
N ARG A 15 -8.55 13.55 -7.93
CA ARG A 15 -7.24 14.14 -8.21
C ARG A 15 -6.13 13.10 -8.35
N ARG A 16 -6.14 12.04 -7.55
CA ARG A 16 -5.16 10.94 -7.66
C ARG A 16 -5.35 10.15 -8.94
N ALA A 17 -6.57 9.76 -9.26
CA ALA A 17 -6.89 9.04 -10.50
C ALA A 17 -6.48 9.84 -11.75
N VAL A 18 -6.76 11.14 -11.77
CA VAL A 18 -6.33 12.05 -12.85
C VAL A 18 -4.81 12.09 -13.00
N ARG A 19 -4.07 12.18 -11.88
CA ARG A 19 -2.60 12.20 -11.92
C ARG A 19 -2.00 10.91 -12.49
N TRP A 20 -2.56 9.75 -12.16
CA TRP A 20 -2.06 8.46 -12.65
C TRP A 20 -2.40 8.25 -14.12
N GLY A 21 -3.59 8.67 -14.56
CA GLY A 21 -3.96 8.72 -15.96
C GLY A 21 -3.06 9.66 -16.78
N THR A 22 -2.72 10.81 -16.21
CA THR A 22 -1.77 11.75 -16.83
C THR A 22 -0.36 11.16 -16.92
N LEU A 23 0.13 10.49 -15.87
CA LEU A 23 1.43 9.83 -15.88
C LEU A 23 1.47 8.76 -16.99
N ARG A 24 0.48 7.89 -17.07
CA ARG A 24 0.37 6.88 -18.11
C ARG A 24 0.40 7.49 -19.51
N SER A 25 -0.40 8.53 -19.75
CA SER A 25 -0.49 9.16 -21.06
C SER A 25 0.81 9.88 -21.48
N LYS A 26 1.55 10.45 -20.51
CA LYS A 26 2.83 11.12 -20.78
C LYS A 26 3.99 10.15 -20.97
N LEU A 27 4.02 9.04 -20.25
CA LEU A 27 5.05 8.01 -20.42
C LEU A 27 4.89 7.26 -21.74
N GLY A 28 3.67 7.14 -22.26
CA GLY A 28 3.38 6.26 -23.38
C GLY A 28 3.34 4.77 -22.96
N ARG A 29 2.95 3.90 -23.89
CA ARG A 29 2.67 2.49 -23.59
C ARG A 29 3.92 1.72 -23.15
N ALA A 30 4.98 1.75 -23.94
CA ALA A 30 6.14 0.90 -23.67
C ALA A 30 6.86 1.17 -22.34
N PRO A 31 7.12 2.45 -21.92
CA PRO A 31 7.59 2.72 -20.57
C PRO A 31 6.56 2.39 -19.49
N TRP A 32 5.26 2.65 -19.73
CA TRP A 32 4.22 2.34 -18.77
C TRP A 32 4.14 0.84 -18.45
N ASP A 33 4.26 -0.02 -19.46
CA ASP A 33 4.20 -1.48 -19.31
C ASP A 33 5.35 -2.03 -18.43
N LYS A 34 6.41 -1.23 -18.23
CA LYS A 34 7.56 -1.53 -17.36
C LYS A 34 7.57 -0.69 -16.07
N THR A 35 6.46 -0.07 -15.71
CA THR A 35 6.37 0.81 -14.56
C THR A 35 5.54 0.19 -13.45
N ALA A 36 6.06 0.24 -12.22
CA ALA A 36 5.29 0.02 -10.99
C ALA A 36 5.36 1.29 -10.13
N VAL A 37 4.21 1.89 -9.88
CA VAL A 37 4.07 3.06 -8.99
C VAL A 37 3.56 2.57 -7.65
N VAL A 38 4.26 2.94 -6.58
CA VAL A 38 3.92 2.60 -5.21
C VAL A 38 3.51 3.86 -4.46
N ALA A 39 2.34 3.86 -3.85
CA ALA A 39 1.90 4.90 -2.93
C ALA A 39 1.63 4.28 -1.56
N LEU A 40 2.41 4.67 -0.59
CA LEU A 40 2.33 4.17 0.78
C LEU A 40 2.48 5.32 1.79
N THR A 41 2.22 5.03 3.03
CA THR A 41 2.44 5.90 4.19
C THR A 41 2.92 5.04 5.36
N GLU A 42 3.75 5.61 6.22
CA GLU A 42 4.19 5.01 7.47
C GLU A 42 3.06 4.90 8.50
N PHE A 43 1.99 5.66 8.32
CA PHE A 43 0.87 5.68 9.26
C PHE A 43 -0.21 4.68 8.89
N GLY A 44 -0.59 3.84 9.86
CA GLY A 44 -1.85 3.12 9.84
C GLY A 44 -3.03 3.97 10.29
N ARG A 45 -4.14 3.35 10.59
CA ARG A 45 -5.37 4.01 11.04
C ARG A 45 -6.04 3.26 12.17
N THR A 46 -6.68 4.01 13.07
CA THR A 46 -7.65 3.45 14.02
C THR A 46 -8.89 2.97 13.25
N ALA A 47 -9.51 1.89 13.76
CA ALA A 47 -10.71 1.33 13.13
C ALA A 47 -11.96 2.19 13.38
N ARG A 48 -12.03 2.85 14.53
CA ARG A 48 -13.19 3.64 14.94
C ARG A 48 -13.05 5.10 14.52
N GLU A 49 -14.19 5.74 14.29
CA GLU A 49 -14.27 7.17 14.05
C GLU A 49 -13.92 7.95 15.34
N ASN A 50 -13.14 9.00 15.20
CA ASN A 50 -12.80 9.91 16.29
C ASN A 50 -13.83 11.04 16.41
N GLY A 51 -13.71 11.87 17.47
CA GLY A 51 -14.63 12.96 17.76
C GLY A 51 -14.70 14.06 16.69
N THR A 52 -13.82 14.05 15.68
CA THR A 52 -13.83 15.04 14.58
C THR A 52 -14.31 14.46 13.25
N GLY A 53 -14.96 13.30 13.24
CA GLY A 53 -15.50 12.64 12.05
C GLY A 53 -14.43 12.03 11.13
N GLY A 54 -13.28 11.68 11.68
CA GLY A 54 -12.16 11.02 10.99
C GLY A 54 -11.66 9.81 11.74
N THR A 55 -10.40 9.43 11.48
CA THR A 55 -9.67 8.41 12.23
C THR A 55 -8.31 8.94 12.60
N ASP A 56 -7.77 8.48 13.73
CA ASP A 56 -6.42 8.82 14.16
C ASP A 56 -5.37 7.93 13.47
N HIS A 57 -4.09 8.26 13.64
CA HIS A 57 -3.01 7.38 13.25
C HIS A 57 -3.08 6.09 14.07
N GLY A 58 -2.74 4.99 13.44
CA GLY A 58 -2.72 3.65 14.02
C GLY A 58 -1.62 2.81 13.37
N THR A 59 -1.69 1.49 13.57
CA THR A 59 -0.63 0.57 13.16
C THR A 59 -0.84 0.00 11.75
N GLY A 60 -1.97 -0.64 11.50
CA GLY A 60 -2.27 -1.22 10.19
C GLY A 60 -2.73 -0.17 9.18
N GLY A 61 -2.29 -0.29 7.95
CA GLY A 61 -2.62 0.63 6.87
C GLY A 61 -2.79 -0.08 5.54
N MET A 62 -2.67 0.67 4.45
CA MET A 62 -2.71 0.13 3.10
C MET A 62 -1.68 0.79 2.19
N MET A 63 -1.23 0.03 1.21
CA MET A 63 -0.43 0.49 0.09
C MET A 63 -1.26 0.42 -1.20
N VAL A 64 -1.04 1.34 -2.11
CA VAL A 64 -1.68 1.33 -3.43
C VAL A 64 -0.63 1.15 -4.50
N LEU A 65 -0.90 0.23 -5.43
CA LEU A 65 -0.05 -0.05 -6.57
C LEU A 65 -0.75 0.31 -7.87
N ALA A 66 0.01 0.86 -8.82
CA ALA A 66 -0.45 1.08 -10.19
C ALA A 66 0.73 0.98 -11.16
N GLY A 67 0.46 0.67 -12.40
CA GLY A 67 1.47 0.55 -13.44
C GLY A 67 1.19 -0.61 -14.37
N GLY A 68 1.79 -0.60 -15.54
CA GLY A 68 1.63 -1.67 -16.51
C GLY A 68 2.32 -2.97 -16.09
N ALA A 69 3.34 -2.89 -15.24
CA ALA A 69 4.00 -4.06 -14.67
C ALA A 69 3.25 -4.69 -13.48
N VAL A 70 2.20 -4.02 -12.97
CA VAL A 70 1.47 -4.46 -11.77
C VAL A 70 0.33 -5.39 -12.16
N GLN A 71 0.18 -6.49 -11.45
CA GLN A 71 -0.99 -7.36 -11.53
C GLN A 71 -2.19 -6.70 -10.82
N GLY A 72 -2.78 -5.71 -11.50
CA GLY A 72 -3.83 -4.86 -10.97
C GLY A 72 -5.21 -5.52 -10.87
N GLY A 73 -6.21 -4.73 -10.41
CA GLY A 73 -7.59 -5.18 -10.28
C GLY A 73 -7.83 -6.11 -9.09
N ARG A 74 -6.89 -6.20 -8.16
CA ARG A 74 -6.94 -7.09 -6.99
C ARG A 74 -6.67 -6.34 -5.70
N VAL A 75 -7.14 -6.91 -4.60
CA VAL A 75 -6.73 -6.55 -3.23
C VAL A 75 -5.89 -7.70 -2.70
N HIS A 76 -4.67 -7.40 -2.28
CA HIS A 76 -3.73 -8.36 -1.71
C HIS A 76 -3.65 -8.16 -0.19
N GLY A 77 -3.59 -9.26 0.54
CA GLY A 77 -3.44 -9.27 2.00
C GLY A 77 -4.61 -9.93 2.70
N ASP A 78 -4.39 -10.22 3.97
CA ASP A 78 -5.40 -10.80 4.84
C ASP A 78 -6.25 -9.68 5.46
N TRP A 79 -7.55 -9.87 5.44
CA TRP A 79 -8.48 -8.92 6.04
C TRP A 79 -9.23 -9.59 7.20
N PRO A 80 -8.77 -9.39 8.45
CA PRO A 80 -9.40 -10.03 9.62
C PRO A 80 -10.77 -9.42 10.00
N GLY A 81 -11.13 -8.27 9.41
CA GLY A 81 -12.36 -7.55 9.73
C GLY A 81 -12.19 -6.51 10.83
N LEU A 82 -13.31 -5.90 11.23
CA LEU A 82 -13.34 -4.77 12.18
C LEU A 82 -13.95 -5.13 13.55
N ALA A 83 -14.22 -6.43 13.83
CA ALA A 83 -14.63 -6.86 15.15
C ALA A 83 -13.53 -6.53 16.18
N SER A 84 -13.90 -6.14 17.38
CA SER A 84 -12.94 -5.66 18.40
C SER A 84 -11.80 -6.66 18.64
N GLY A 85 -12.08 -7.96 18.68
CA GLY A 85 -11.03 -8.98 18.84
C GLY A 85 -10.09 -9.15 17.66
N ASN A 86 -10.41 -8.57 16.50
CA ASN A 86 -9.59 -8.59 15.28
C ASN A 86 -8.77 -7.33 15.10
N LEU A 87 -8.86 -6.39 16.03
CA LEU A 87 -8.09 -5.15 16.00
C LEU A 87 -6.79 -5.27 16.80
N TYR A 88 -5.76 -4.64 16.33
CA TYR A 88 -4.52 -4.50 17.09
C TYR A 88 -4.79 -3.61 18.32
N GLN A 89 -4.52 -4.17 19.51
CA GLN A 89 -4.82 -3.52 20.80
C GLN A 89 -6.29 -3.04 20.95
N ASN A 90 -7.24 -3.75 20.33
CA ASN A 90 -8.67 -3.39 20.29
C ASN A 90 -8.97 -1.99 19.72
N ARG A 91 -8.06 -1.39 18.99
CA ARG A 91 -8.14 0.00 18.51
C ARG A 91 -7.79 0.14 17.03
N ASP A 92 -6.64 -0.33 16.63
CA ASP A 92 -6.08 -0.07 15.31
C ASP A 92 -6.44 -1.18 14.31
N LEU A 93 -6.38 -0.85 13.03
CA LEU A 93 -6.38 -1.90 12.01
C LEU A 93 -5.22 -2.85 12.27
N MET A 94 -5.50 -4.15 12.15
CA MET A 94 -4.49 -5.18 12.37
C MET A 94 -3.41 -5.12 11.28
N PRO A 95 -2.12 -4.98 11.63
CA PRO A 95 -1.04 -5.16 10.68
C PRO A 95 -0.87 -6.65 10.40
N THR A 96 -1.16 -7.08 9.17
CA THR A 96 -1.11 -8.50 8.79
C THR A 96 0.19 -8.86 8.08
N ARG A 97 0.92 -7.87 7.58
CA ARG A 97 2.23 -8.08 6.94
C ARG A 97 3.06 -6.79 7.00
N ASP A 98 4.37 -6.96 7.09
CA ASP A 98 5.32 -5.83 6.97
C ASP A 98 5.23 -5.21 5.57
N VAL A 99 5.01 -3.91 5.49
CA VAL A 99 4.92 -3.18 4.22
C VAL A 99 6.22 -3.28 3.41
N ARG A 100 7.38 -3.38 4.09
CA ARG A 100 8.69 -3.55 3.46
C ARG A 100 8.77 -4.86 2.66
N ALA A 101 8.09 -5.92 3.11
CA ALA A 101 8.06 -7.18 2.38
C ALA A 101 7.42 -7.02 0.99
N HIS A 102 6.34 -6.25 0.88
CA HIS A 102 5.73 -5.96 -0.42
C HIS A 102 6.67 -5.13 -1.32
N VAL A 103 7.33 -4.12 -0.77
CA VAL A 103 8.31 -3.30 -1.51
C VAL A 103 9.48 -4.16 -1.96
N ALA A 104 10.00 -5.03 -1.11
CA ALA A 104 11.10 -5.93 -1.43
C ALA A 104 10.74 -6.89 -2.59
N TRP A 105 9.53 -7.46 -2.59
CA TRP A 105 9.06 -8.29 -3.70
C TRP A 105 8.93 -7.51 -5.02
N ILE A 106 8.50 -6.24 -4.96
CA ILE A 106 8.47 -5.37 -6.14
C ILE A 106 9.90 -5.10 -6.64
N MET A 107 10.82 -4.75 -5.74
CA MET A 107 12.24 -4.52 -6.10
C MET A 107 12.88 -5.78 -6.70
N ARG A 108 12.61 -6.95 -6.12
CA ARG A 108 13.07 -8.23 -6.68
C ARG A 108 12.57 -8.43 -8.11
N GLY A 109 11.26 -8.27 -8.34
CA GLY A 109 10.67 -8.51 -9.66
C GLY A 109 11.05 -7.47 -10.71
N MET A 110 11.18 -6.20 -10.32
CA MET A 110 11.50 -5.10 -11.25
C MET A 110 12.97 -4.95 -11.53
N MET A 111 13.84 -5.25 -10.56
CA MET A 111 15.29 -4.97 -10.61
C MET A 111 16.15 -6.24 -10.56
N GLY A 112 15.55 -7.41 -10.41
CA GLY A 112 16.29 -8.68 -10.33
C GLY A 112 17.13 -8.85 -9.05
N LEU A 113 16.83 -8.11 -7.98
CA LEU A 113 17.60 -8.18 -6.74
C LEU A 113 17.39 -9.50 -6.02
N GLU A 114 18.49 -10.07 -5.51
CA GLU A 114 18.44 -11.31 -4.75
C GLU A 114 17.79 -11.11 -3.36
N ARG A 115 17.02 -12.13 -2.92
CA ARG A 115 16.32 -12.11 -1.63
C ARG A 115 17.28 -11.83 -0.47
N GLY A 116 18.42 -12.49 -0.43
CA GLY A 116 19.42 -12.29 0.61
C GLY A 116 19.93 -10.85 0.69
N THR A 117 20.13 -10.19 -0.46
CA THR A 117 20.51 -8.77 -0.51
C THR A 117 19.40 -7.87 0.04
N LEU A 118 18.15 -8.17 -0.30
CA LEU A 118 16.98 -7.41 0.20
C LEU A 118 16.83 -7.54 1.71
N GLU A 119 16.94 -8.75 2.26
CA GLU A 119 16.73 -9.03 3.69
C GLU A 119 17.92 -8.63 4.56
N ALA A 120 19.16 -8.75 4.05
CA ALA A 120 20.36 -8.48 4.85
C ALA A 120 20.87 -7.04 4.72
N SER A 121 20.74 -6.42 3.54
CA SER A 121 21.40 -5.14 3.25
C SER A 121 20.41 -3.99 3.04
N ILE A 122 19.33 -4.19 2.31
CA ILE A 122 18.38 -3.12 1.98
C ILE A 122 17.35 -2.94 3.10
N PHE A 123 16.85 -4.05 3.61
CA PHE A 123 15.88 -4.07 4.73
C PHE A 123 16.38 -5.02 5.83
N PRO A 124 17.42 -4.66 6.59
CA PRO A 124 18.01 -5.56 7.58
C PRO A 124 16.95 -6.08 8.58
N GLY A 125 16.95 -7.40 8.76
CA GLY A 125 16.02 -8.08 9.66
C GLY A 125 14.60 -8.28 9.09
N LEU A 126 14.37 -7.96 7.81
CA LEU A 126 13.12 -8.27 7.14
C LEU A 126 13.05 -9.77 6.81
N ASP A 127 11.92 -10.40 7.10
CA ASP A 127 11.47 -11.62 6.43
C ASP A 127 10.49 -11.24 5.31
N MET A 128 10.86 -11.48 4.08
CA MET A 128 9.99 -11.19 2.94
C MET A 128 8.76 -12.11 2.87
N GLY A 129 8.78 -13.26 3.54
CA GLY A 129 7.72 -14.26 3.45
C GLY A 129 7.47 -14.75 2.03
N ASP A 130 6.25 -15.23 1.76
CA ASP A 130 5.85 -15.71 0.43
C ASP A 130 5.66 -14.57 -0.57
N ASN A 131 5.85 -14.91 -1.86
CA ASN A 131 5.64 -13.95 -2.95
C ASN A 131 4.12 -13.62 -3.07
N PRO A 132 3.72 -12.35 -2.90
CA PRO A 132 2.33 -11.95 -3.02
C PRO A 132 1.87 -11.79 -4.49
N HIS A 133 2.72 -12.09 -5.47
CA HIS A 133 2.42 -11.99 -6.91
C HIS A 133 1.84 -10.61 -7.30
N LEU A 134 2.53 -9.53 -6.94
CA LEU A 134 2.11 -8.15 -7.22
C LEU A 134 2.39 -7.70 -8.66
N LEU A 135 3.29 -8.40 -9.36
CA LEU A 135 3.74 -8.07 -10.71
C LEU A 135 3.26 -9.12 -11.72
N LEU A 136 3.19 -8.71 -12.99
CA LEU A 136 2.86 -9.56 -14.14
C LEU A 136 4.00 -10.53 -14.48
#